data_a4e68edd16eb6e2cecd14c17399b1fe7
#
_entry.id   a4e68edd16eb6e2cecd14c17399b1fe7
#
_cell.length_a   1.000
_cell.length_b   1.000
_cell.length_c   1.000
_cell.angle_alpha   90.00
_cell.angle_beta   90.00
_cell.angle_gamma   90.00
#
_symmetry.space_group_name_H-M   'P 1'
#
loop_
_entity.id
_entity.type
_entity.pdbx_description
1 polymer ?
#
loop_
_entity_poly.entity_id
_entity_poly.type
_entity_poly.pdbx_seq_one_letter_code
_entity_poly.pdbx_strand_id
1 'polypeptide(L)'
;MLEYTFSLANFEILILILVRISCFVYIAPFFGTKNAPSQAKIGFSFFVALLVYGFVDKTAIEYTGLIGYAIIVLKEGITGLLIGFAANICNSIILFAGNIIDMDIGLSMVTEFDPTMNTQVTITGNLYNYFILLLLIATDMHHVILQAVVDSFTVVPINGQIFNWDSLAGSITQYMTCLLYTSPSPRDPKTS
;
A
#
# COMPACT_ATOMS: atom_id res chain seq x y z
N MET A 1 5.50 38.51 0.99
CA MET A 1 5.04 38.24 -0.37
C MET A 1 5.58 36.87 -0.75
N LEU A 2 4.72 35.84 -0.76
CA LEU A 2 5.07 34.53 -1.26
C LEU A 2 4.90 34.56 -2.78
N GLU A 3 5.95 34.88 -3.50
CA GLU A 3 5.98 34.66 -4.94
C GLU A 3 6.06 33.15 -5.19
N TYR A 4 4.91 32.52 -5.32
CA TYR A 4 4.82 31.21 -5.92
C TYR A 4 5.09 31.36 -7.42
N THR A 5 6.36 31.37 -7.80
CA THR A 5 6.74 31.14 -9.20
C THR A 5 6.40 29.69 -9.47
N PHE A 6 5.22 29.44 -10.02
CA PHE A 6 4.75 28.15 -10.46
C PHE A 6 5.58 27.76 -11.69
N SER A 7 6.79 27.29 -11.46
CA SER A 7 7.65 26.83 -12.55
C SER A 7 7.15 25.49 -13.06
N LEU A 8 7.31 25.22 -14.36
CA LEU A 8 7.00 23.92 -14.98
C LEU A 8 7.64 22.78 -14.20
N ALA A 9 8.87 22.95 -13.68
CA ALA A 9 9.55 21.97 -12.84
C ALA A 9 8.79 21.62 -11.55
N ASN A 10 8.15 22.60 -10.91
CA ASN A 10 7.33 22.35 -9.72
C ASN A 10 6.07 21.54 -10.02
N PHE A 11 5.48 21.74 -11.19
CA PHE A 11 4.32 20.98 -11.64
C PHE A 11 4.68 19.52 -11.96
N GLU A 12 5.84 19.29 -12.58
CA GLU A 12 6.36 17.94 -12.86
C GLU A 12 6.57 17.15 -11.56
N ILE A 13 7.18 17.76 -10.54
CA ILE A 13 7.36 17.13 -9.23
C ILE A 13 6.01 16.80 -8.60
N LEU A 14 5.02 17.69 -8.66
CA LEU A 14 3.69 17.44 -8.14
C LEU A 14 3.02 16.23 -8.81
N ILE A 15 3.17 16.09 -10.14
CA ILE A 15 2.64 14.94 -10.88
C ILE A 15 3.31 13.65 -10.42
N LEU A 16 4.63 13.62 -10.23
CA LEU A 16 5.34 12.42 -9.77
C LEU A 16 4.90 11.98 -8.37
N ILE A 17 4.75 12.94 -7.45
CA ILE A 17 4.20 12.70 -6.11
C ILE A 17 2.78 12.13 -6.20
N LEU A 18 1.94 12.73 -7.05
CA LEU A 18 0.57 12.30 -7.26
C LEU A 18 0.51 10.87 -7.82
N VAL A 19 1.36 10.51 -8.77
CA VAL A 19 1.43 9.16 -9.32
C VAL A 19 1.80 8.14 -8.24
N ARG A 20 2.84 8.39 -7.43
CA ARG A 20 3.24 7.47 -6.34
C ARG A 20 2.09 7.28 -5.35
N ILE A 21 1.47 8.37 -4.89
CA ILE A 21 0.38 8.31 -3.91
C ILE A 21 -0.88 7.68 -4.50
N SER A 22 -1.25 7.98 -5.74
CA SER A 22 -2.44 7.38 -6.37
C SER A 22 -2.28 5.86 -6.56
N CYS A 23 -1.10 5.41 -6.99
CA CYS A 23 -0.80 3.97 -7.11
C CYS A 23 -0.85 3.27 -5.75
N PHE A 24 -0.36 3.89 -4.69
CA PHE A 24 -0.48 3.38 -3.33
C PHE A 24 -1.94 3.29 -2.89
N VAL A 25 -2.71 4.37 -2.97
CA VAL A 25 -4.11 4.44 -2.53
C VAL A 25 -4.98 3.43 -3.27
N TYR A 26 -4.65 3.15 -4.54
CA TYR A 26 -5.41 2.19 -5.35
C TYR A 26 -5.28 0.75 -4.84
N ILE A 27 -4.11 0.35 -4.33
CA ILE A 27 -3.83 -1.01 -3.83
C ILE A 27 -3.99 -1.12 -2.31
N ALA A 28 -3.77 -0.05 -1.56
CA ALA A 28 -3.80 -0.07 -0.10
C ALA A 28 -5.16 -0.60 0.43
N PRO A 29 -5.16 -1.56 1.38
CA PRO A 29 -6.35 -2.32 1.74
C PRO A 29 -7.48 -1.45 2.32
N PHE A 30 -7.19 -0.39 3.03
CA PHE A 30 -8.19 0.46 3.68
C PHE A 30 -8.72 1.58 2.77
N PHE A 31 -7.86 2.11 1.93
CA PHE A 31 -8.20 3.20 1.00
C PHE A 31 -8.68 2.66 -0.36
N GLY A 32 -8.22 1.47 -0.73
CA GLY A 32 -8.47 0.82 -2.02
C GLY A 32 -9.81 0.06 -2.11
N THR A 33 -10.73 0.16 -1.13
CA THR A 33 -12.01 -0.55 -1.15
C THR A 33 -12.76 -0.35 -2.47
N LYS A 34 -13.27 -1.45 -3.04
CA LYS A 34 -13.94 -1.42 -4.36
C LYS A 34 -15.23 -0.60 -4.34
N ASN A 35 -15.86 -0.46 -3.19
CA ASN A 35 -17.10 0.32 -3.03
C ASN A 35 -16.88 1.84 -2.93
N ALA A 36 -15.63 2.29 -2.70
CA ALA A 36 -15.35 3.71 -2.74
C ALA A 36 -15.35 4.20 -4.21
N PRO A 37 -16.11 5.26 -4.54
CA PRO A 37 -16.14 5.79 -5.88
C PRO A 37 -14.74 6.25 -6.31
N SER A 38 -14.36 5.96 -7.54
CA SER A 38 -13.03 6.32 -8.08
C SER A 38 -12.72 7.80 -7.93
N GLN A 39 -13.74 8.64 -8.00
CA GLN A 39 -13.62 10.09 -7.81
C GLN A 39 -13.13 10.44 -6.39
N ALA A 40 -13.61 9.74 -5.36
CA ALA A 40 -13.17 9.95 -3.99
C ALA A 40 -11.69 9.55 -3.79
N LYS A 41 -11.26 8.44 -4.41
CA LYS A 41 -9.86 7.99 -4.37
C LYS A 41 -8.93 8.99 -5.05
N ILE A 42 -9.33 9.50 -6.21
CA ILE A 42 -8.56 10.50 -6.95
C ILE A 42 -8.48 11.80 -6.14
N GLY A 43 -9.62 12.28 -5.60
CA GLY A 43 -9.65 13.48 -4.76
C GLY A 43 -8.79 13.36 -3.51
N PHE A 44 -8.86 12.22 -2.83
CA PHE A 44 -8.04 11.93 -1.66
C PHE A 44 -6.55 11.90 -2.01
N SER A 45 -6.17 11.19 -3.09
CA SER A 45 -4.78 11.12 -3.55
C SER A 45 -4.24 12.50 -3.92
N PHE A 46 -5.05 13.32 -4.57
CA PHE A 46 -4.67 14.69 -4.93
C PHE A 46 -4.46 15.57 -3.70
N PHE A 47 -5.36 15.49 -2.72
CA PHE A 47 -5.25 16.26 -1.48
C PHE A 47 -3.99 15.86 -0.69
N VAL A 48 -3.73 14.55 -0.55
CA VAL A 48 -2.52 14.05 0.12
C VAL A 48 -1.26 14.46 -0.66
N ALA A 49 -1.28 14.41 -2.00
CA ALA A 49 -0.16 14.85 -2.82
C ALA A 49 0.18 16.33 -2.63
N LEU A 50 -0.83 17.19 -2.48
CA LEU A 50 -0.62 18.61 -2.17
C LEU A 50 0.02 18.83 -0.80
N LEU A 51 -0.41 18.06 0.21
CA LEU A 51 0.21 18.13 1.55
C LEU A 51 1.67 17.70 1.50
N VAL A 52 1.94 16.56 0.85
CA VAL A 52 3.29 15.98 0.74
C VAL A 52 4.23 16.88 -0.07
N TYR A 53 3.71 17.56 -1.09
CA TYR A 53 4.49 18.50 -1.90
C TYR A 53 5.18 19.60 -1.08
N GLY A 54 4.59 19.97 0.08
CA GLY A 54 5.19 20.94 1.00
C GLY A 54 6.40 20.43 1.78
N PHE A 55 6.56 19.09 1.88
CA PHE A 55 7.58 18.43 2.70
C PHE A 55 8.70 17.78 1.88
N VAL A 56 8.45 17.51 0.59
CA VAL A 56 9.43 16.84 -0.28
C VAL A 56 10.44 17.84 -0.80
N ASP A 57 11.73 17.48 -0.76
CA ASP A 57 12.82 18.26 -1.32
C ASP A 57 12.68 18.38 -2.85
N LYS A 58 12.65 19.62 -3.32
CA LYS A 58 12.49 19.97 -4.72
C LYS A 58 13.80 19.90 -5.46
N THR A 59 14.34 18.71 -5.64
CA THR A 59 15.53 18.51 -6.47
C THR A 59 15.16 18.63 -7.95
N ALA A 60 15.97 19.35 -8.71
CA ALA A 60 15.79 19.44 -10.15
C ALA A 60 15.93 18.04 -10.78
N ILE A 61 14.92 17.63 -11.55
CA ILE A 61 14.92 16.32 -12.20
C ILE A 61 15.61 16.49 -13.56
N GLU A 62 16.76 15.84 -13.73
CA GLU A 62 17.45 15.79 -15.01
C GLU A 62 16.88 14.63 -15.85
N TYR A 63 16.28 14.94 -16.98
CA TYR A 63 15.80 13.95 -17.94
C TYR A 63 16.05 14.43 -19.38
N THR A 64 16.25 13.48 -20.28
CA THR A 64 16.44 13.75 -21.72
C THR A 64 15.18 13.37 -22.48
N GLY A 65 14.37 14.39 -22.81
CA GLY A 65 13.17 14.22 -23.65
C GLY A 65 11.98 13.54 -22.96
N LEU A 66 10.89 13.42 -23.69
CA LEU A 66 9.62 12.87 -23.21
C LEU A 66 9.73 11.42 -22.71
N ILE A 67 10.55 10.61 -23.37
CA ILE A 67 10.74 9.19 -22.99
C ILE A 67 11.44 9.10 -21.62
N GLY A 68 12.42 9.96 -21.33
CA GLY A 68 13.08 10.00 -20.03
C GLY A 68 12.11 10.31 -18.89
N TYR A 69 11.23 11.29 -19.09
CA TYR A 69 10.19 11.63 -18.13
C TYR A 69 9.20 10.47 -17.91
N ALA A 70 8.75 9.81 -18.96
CA ALA A 70 7.85 8.67 -18.86
C ALA A 70 8.46 7.52 -18.03
N ILE A 71 9.76 7.26 -18.17
CA ILE A 71 10.45 6.25 -17.37
C ILE A 71 10.44 6.64 -15.88
N ILE A 72 10.63 7.91 -15.55
CA ILE A 72 10.58 8.39 -14.16
C ILE A 72 9.17 8.20 -13.59
N VAL A 73 8.13 8.56 -14.34
CA VAL A 73 6.73 8.35 -13.95
C VAL A 73 6.42 6.88 -13.68
N LEU A 74 6.92 5.97 -14.54
CA LEU A 74 6.76 4.53 -14.34
C LEU A 74 7.47 4.04 -13.06
N LYS A 75 8.69 4.51 -12.80
CA LYS A 75 9.43 4.17 -11.58
C LYS A 75 8.68 4.62 -10.32
N GLU A 76 8.13 5.84 -10.32
CA GLU A 76 7.33 6.35 -9.21
C GLU A 76 6.06 5.52 -9.01
N GLY A 77 5.37 5.18 -10.10
CA GLY A 77 4.20 4.31 -10.07
C GLY A 77 4.50 2.93 -9.47
N ILE A 78 5.57 2.28 -9.92
CA ILE A 78 6.01 0.98 -9.39
C ILE A 78 6.34 1.08 -7.90
N THR A 79 7.02 2.13 -7.46
CA THR A 79 7.33 2.35 -6.04
C THR A 79 6.05 2.44 -5.22
N GLY A 80 5.07 3.24 -5.66
CA GLY A 80 3.77 3.35 -4.99
C GLY A 80 3.00 2.01 -4.95
N LEU A 81 3.03 1.24 -6.04
CA LEU A 81 2.43 -0.09 -6.12
C LEU A 81 3.09 -1.07 -5.14
N LEU A 82 4.41 -1.06 -5.02
CA LEU A 82 5.14 -1.95 -4.10
C LEU A 82 4.80 -1.66 -2.64
N ILE A 83 4.72 -0.39 -2.25
CA ILE A 83 4.35 -0.01 -0.89
C ILE A 83 2.90 -0.43 -0.60
N GLY A 84 1.98 -0.16 -1.54
CA GLY A 84 0.58 -0.59 -1.42
C GLY A 84 0.42 -2.10 -1.39
N PHE A 85 1.23 -2.83 -2.17
CA PHE A 85 1.24 -4.29 -2.18
C PHE A 85 1.73 -4.87 -0.85
N ALA A 86 2.78 -4.31 -0.25
CA ALA A 86 3.26 -4.71 1.07
C ALA A 86 2.16 -4.55 2.13
N ALA A 87 1.45 -3.43 2.13
CA ALA A 87 0.31 -3.21 3.03
C ALA A 87 -0.84 -4.21 2.77
N ASN A 88 -1.10 -4.55 1.52
CA ASN A 88 -2.14 -5.51 1.14
C ASN A 88 -1.80 -6.94 1.59
N ILE A 89 -0.54 -7.34 1.52
CA ILE A 89 -0.10 -8.65 2.04
C ILE A 89 -0.42 -8.76 3.53
N CYS A 90 -0.14 -7.72 4.33
CA CYS A 90 -0.46 -7.72 5.76
C CYS A 90 -1.95 -7.97 6.00
N ASN A 91 -2.83 -7.35 5.22
CA ASN A 91 -4.27 -7.59 5.32
C ASN A 91 -4.67 -9.00 4.87
N SER A 92 -4.04 -9.53 3.82
CA SER A 92 -4.34 -10.87 3.30
C SER A 92 -4.04 -11.99 4.30
N ILE A 93 -3.05 -11.79 5.18
CA ILE A 93 -2.71 -12.76 6.24
C ILE A 93 -3.86 -12.93 7.21
N ILE A 94 -4.55 -11.86 7.54
CA ILE A 94 -5.68 -11.88 8.46
C ILE A 94 -6.84 -12.69 7.88
N LEU A 95 -7.14 -12.47 6.61
CA LEU A 95 -8.16 -13.24 5.89
C LEU A 95 -7.76 -14.72 5.78
N PHE A 96 -6.48 -15.00 5.53
CA PHE A 96 -5.96 -16.36 5.47
C PHE A 96 -6.06 -17.08 6.83
N ALA A 97 -5.69 -16.38 7.92
CA ALA A 97 -5.83 -16.93 9.27
C ALA A 97 -7.31 -17.23 9.61
N GLY A 98 -8.24 -16.35 9.24
CA GLY A 98 -9.67 -16.58 9.39
C GLY A 98 -10.15 -17.83 8.63
N ASN A 99 -9.65 -18.05 7.42
CA ASN A 99 -9.97 -19.23 6.63
C ASN A 99 -9.49 -20.52 7.31
N ILE A 100 -8.29 -20.53 7.90
CA ILE A 100 -7.77 -21.70 8.64
C ILE A 100 -8.65 -21.99 9.85
N ILE A 101 -9.02 -20.99 10.62
CA ILE A 101 -9.89 -21.11 11.79
C ILE A 101 -11.24 -21.72 11.39
N ASP A 102 -11.86 -21.23 10.32
CA ASP A 102 -13.16 -21.75 9.84
C ASP A 102 -13.05 -23.19 9.32
N MET A 103 -11.90 -23.59 8.77
CA MET A 103 -11.63 -24.98 8.42
C MET A 103 -11.54 -25.88 9.66
N ASP A 104 -10.86 -25.42 10.72
CA ASP A 104 -10.69 -26.18 11.95
C ASP A 104 -12.01 -26.35 12.73
N ILE A 105 -12.88 -25.34 12.67
CA ILE A 105 -14.22 -25.37 13.33
C ILE A 105 -15.23 -26.15 12.48
N GLY A 106 -14.93 -26.44 11.21
CA GLY A 106 -15.84 -27.11 10.27
C GLY A 106 -16.86 -26.18 9.60
N LEU A 107 -16.71 -24.87 9.74
CA LEU A 107 -17.53 -23.84 9.08
C LEU A 107 -17.09 -23.53 7.64
N SER A 108 -16.12 -24.25 7.11
CA SER A 108 -15.51 -23.98 5.78
C SER A 108 -16.50 -24.03 4.60
N MET A 109 -17.66 -24.67 4.78
CA MET A 109 -18.72 -24.68 3.77
C MET A 109 -19.61 -23.44 3.77
N VAL A 110 -19.53 -22.60 4.81
CA VAL A 110 -20.31 -21.38 4.94
C VAL A 110 -19.44 -20.21 4.52
N THR A 111 -19.59 -19.77 3.29
CA THR A 111 -18.90 -18.59 2.77
C THR A 111 -19.89 -17.43 2.64
N GLU A 112 -19.48 -16.25 3.05
CA GLU A 112 -20.22 -15.02 2.89
C GLU A 112 -19.62 -14.18 1.77
N PHE A 113 -20.44 -13.48 1.01
CA PHE A 113 -19.97 -12.55 0.00
C PHE A 113 -19.69 -11.19 0.64
N ASP A 114 -18.41 -10.80 0.68
CA ASP A 114 -18.03 -9.48 1.13
C ASP A 114 -18.15 -8.46 -0.02
N PRO A 115 -19.12 -7.54 0.06
CA PRO A 115 -19.31 -6.52 -0.96
C PRO A 115 -18.17 -5.49 -1.00
N THR A 116 -17.36 -5.35 0.07
CA THR A 116 -16.25 -4.38 0.12
C THR A 116 -15.06 -4.86 -0.71
N MET A 117 -14.77 -6.15 -0.66
CA MET A 117 -13.69 -6.78 -1.42
C MET A 117 -14.16 -7.46 -2.70
N ASN A 118 -15.48 -7.64 -2.87
CA ASN A 118 -16.08 -8.36 -3.98
C ASN A 118 -15.53 -9.78 -4.14
N THR A 119 -15.33 -10.45 -3.00
CA THR A 119 -14.80 -11.81 -2.89
C THR A 119 -15.64 -12.60 -1.92
N GLN A 120 -15.62 -13.92 -2.07
CA GLN A 120 -16.15 -14.80 -1.05
C GLN A 120 -15.11 -14.93 0.06
N VAL A 121 -15.52 -14.64 1.27
CA VAL A 121 -14.71 -14.77 2.48
C VAL A 121 -15.43 -15.64 3.49
N THR A 122 -14.70 -16.27 4.36
CA THR A 122 -15.27 -17.03 5.46
C THR A 122 -15.82 -16.08 6.55
N ILE A 123 -16.75 -16.57 7.35
CA ILE A 123 -17.44 -15.77 8.39
C ILE A 123 -16.40 -15.20 9.38
N THR A 124 -15.50 -16.04 9.88
CA THR A 124 -14.47 -15.63 10.84
C THR A 124 -13.45 -14.67 10.18
N GLY A 125 -13.06 -14.93 8.94
CA GLY A 125 -12.18 -14.03 8.19
C GLY A 125 -12.78 -12.64 8.01
N ASN A 126 -14.06 -12.55 7.69
CA ASN A 126 -14.78 -11.28 7.54
C ASN A 126 -14.90 -10.54 8.87
N LEU A 127 -15.25 -11.26 9.95
CA LEU A 127 -15.33 -10.69 11.30
C LEU A 127 -13.99 -10.07 11.72
N TYR A 128 -12.89 -10.79 11.55
CA TYR A 128 -11.56 -10.28 11.88
C TYR A 128 -11.16 -9.09 11.03
N ASN A 129 -11.49 -9.10 9.74
CA ASN A 129 -11.20 -7.98 8.85
C ASN A 129 -11.89 -6.69 9.32
N TYR A 130 -13.18 -6.75 9.66
CA TYR A 130 -13.90 -5.59 10.20
C TYR A 130 -13.40 -5.17 11.59
N PHE A 131 -13.07 -6.14 12.44
CA PHE A 131 -12.52 -5.86 13.77
C PHE A 131 -11.18 -5.12 13.68
N ILE A 132 -10.29 -5.55 12.79
CA ILE A 132 -9.00 -4.89 12.59
C ILE A 132 -9.16 -3.52 11.95
N LEU A 133 -10.10 -3.36 11.02
CA LEU A 133 -10.41 -2.06 10.45
C LEU A 133 -10.89 -1.08 11.52
N LEU A 134 -11.78 -1.53 12.43
CA LEU A 134 -12.25 -0.74 13.55
C LEU A 134 -11.11 -0.39 14.52
N LEU A 135 -10.26 -1.37 14.85
CA LEU A 135 -9.10 -1.18 15.70
C LEU A 135 -8.11 -0.18 15.09
N LEU A 136 -7.86 -0.27 13.78
CA LEU A 136 -6.98 0.64 13.04
C LEU A 136 -7.49 2.09 13.12
N ILE A 137 -8.81 2.29 13.03
CA ILE A 137 -9.40 3.62 13.18
C ILE A 137 -9.33 4.07 14.63
N ALA A 138 -9.66 3.20 15.58
CA ALA A 138 -9.69 3.52 17.02
C ALA A 138 -8.30 3.84 17.60
N THR A 139 -7.24 3.28 17.01
CA THR A 139 -5.84 3.50 17.42
C THR A 139 -5.12 4.57 16.59
N ASP A 140 -5.82 5.25 15.68
CA ASP A 140 -5.26 6.25 14.76
C ASP A 140 -4.11 5.71 13.86
N MET A 141 -3.99 4.41 13.72
CA MET A 141 -2.95 3.76 12.90
C MET A 141 -3.06 4.09 11.41
N HIS A 142 -4.21 4.57 10.95
CA HIS A 142 -4.38 5.06 9.59
C HIS A 142 -3.45 6.25 9.27
N HIS A 143 -3.12 7.09 10.26
CA HIS A 143 -2.13 8.16 10.12
C HIS A 143 -0.71 7.58 9.93
N VAL A 144 -0.36 6.50 10.64
CA VAL A 144 0.94 5.85 10.51
C VAL A 144 1.12 5.28 9.10
N ILE A 145 0.07 4.72 8.51
CA ILE A 145 0.10 4.23 7.13
C ILE A 145 0.34 5.38 6.14
N LEU A 146 -0.32 6.51 6.33
CA LEU A 146 -0.09 7.70 5.50
C LEU A 146 1.31 8.27 5.70
N GLN A 147 1.79 8.31 6.95
CA GLN A 147 3.14 8.75 7.25
C GLN A 147 4.20 7.86 6.60
N ALA A 148 4.00 6.54 6.59
CA ALA A 148 4.91 5.62 5.90
C ALA A 148 5.04 5.93 4.40
N VAL A 149 3.96 6.38 3.75
CA VAL A 149 4.02 6.84 2.35
C VAL A 149 4.82 8.13 2.22
N VAL A 150 4.64 9.08 3.14
CA VAL A 150 5.43 10.32 3.17
C VAL A 150 6.91 10.01 3.40
N ASP A 151 7.21 9.16 4.38
CA ASP A 151 8.57 8.74 4.70
C ASP A 151 9.23 7.97 3.55
N SER A 152 8.42 7.34 2.69
CA SER A 152 8.94 6.69 1.48
C SER A 152 9.69 7.66 0.54
N PHE A 153 9.37 8.95 0.57
CA PHE A 153 10.06 9.97 -0.24
C PHE A 153 11.43 10.32 0.32
N THR A 154 11.65 10.14 1.63
CA THR A 154 12.94 10.33 2.26
C THR A 154 13.86 9.13 2.05
N VAL A 155 13.31 7.91 2.08
CA VAL A 155 14.06 6.66 1.87
C VAL A 155 14.38 6.45 0.39
N VAL A 156 13.42 6.75 -0.48
CA VAL A 156 13.55 6.63 -1.94
C VAL A 156 13.18 7.98 -2.56
N PRO A 157 14.16 8.88 -2.71
CA PRO A 157 13.91 10.19 -3.30
C PRO A 157 13.42 10.06 -4.74
N ILE A 158 12.78 11.11 -5.25
CA ILE A 158 12.25 11.14 -6.62
C ILE A 158 13.39 10.88 -7.60
N ASN A 159 13.15 9.95 -8.55
CA ASN A 159 14.15 9.45 -9.51
C ASN A 159 15.35 8.69 -8.90
N GLY A 160 15.40 8.48 -7.57
CA GLY A 160 16.46 7.72 -6.89
C GLY A 160 16.31 6.21 -6.93
N GLN A 161 15.28 5.67 -7.59
CA GLN A 161 15.00 4.24 -7.62
C GLN A 161 16.00 3.48 -8.47
N ILE A 162 16.72 2.54 -7.84
CA ILE A 162 17.55 1.53 -8.50
C ILE A 162 16.83 0.19 -8.33
N PHE A 163 16.10 -0.26 -9.36
CA PHE A 163 15.45 -1.56 -9.33
C PHE A 163 16.44 -2.68 -9.62
N ASN A 164 16.80 -3.43 -8.58
CA ASN A 164 17.48 -4.71 -8.73
C ASN A 164 16.44 -5.83 -8.57
N TRP A 165 16.08 -6.48 -9.66
CA TRP A 165 15.03 -7.50 -9.70
C TRP A 165 15.33 -8.70 -8.82
N ASP A 166 16.59 -9.12 -8.73
CA ASP A 166 17.01 -10.26 -7.91
C ASP A 166 16.84 -9.95 -6.42
N SER A 167 17.26 -8.75 -5.99
CA SER A 167 17.08 -8.28 -4.62
C SER A 167 15.61 -8.10 -4.26
N LEU A 168 14.80 -7.63 -5.19
CA LEU A 168 13.37 -7.39 -4.98
C LEU A 168 12.62 -8.72 -4.86
N ALA A 169 12.86 -9.67 -5.76
CA ALA A 169 12.29 -11.01 -5.69
C ALA A 169 12.73 -11.74 -4.41
N GLY A 170 13.99 -11.64 -4.03
CA GLY A 170 14.53 -12.18 -2.77
C GLY A 170 13.83 -11.60 -1.55
N SER A 171 13.66 -10.28 -1.49
CA SER A 171 12.99 -9.60 -0.38
C SER A 171 11.51 -9.99 -0.26
N ILE A 172 10.78 -10.07 -1.37
CA ILE A 172 9.38 -10.51 -1.38
C ILE A 172 9.27 -11.96 -0.90
N THR A 173 10.15 -12.85 -1.39
CA THR A 173 10.16 -14.25 -0.99
C THR A 173 10.47 -14.40 0.50
N GLN A 174 11.47 -13.68 1.00
CA GLN A 174 11.83 -13.68 2.43
C GLN A 174 10.68 -13.14 3.29
N TYR A 175 10.02 -12.08 2.86
CA TYR A 175 8.86 -11.51 3.56
C TYR A 175 7.71 -12.51 3.62
N MET A 176 7.37 -13.16 2.50
CA MET A 176 6.35 -14.20 2.45
C MET A 176 6.70 -15.40 3.32
N THR A 177 7.96 -15.86 3.28
CA THR A 177 8.43 -16.97 4.10
C THR A 177 8.34 -16.62 5.58
N CYS A 178 8.75 -15.42 5.98
CA CYS A 178 8.65 -14.96 7.35
C CYS A 178 7.19 -14.99 7.84
N LEU A 179 6.26 -14.50 7.04
CA LEU A 179 4.85 -14.42 7.40
C LEU A 179 4.18 -15.80 7.52
N LEU A 180 4.52 -16.72 6.62
CA LEU A 180 3.93 -18.07 6.61
C LEU A 180 4.60 -19.02 7.62
N TYR A 181 5.91 -18.85 7.87
CA TYR A 181 6.68 -19.78 8.69
C TYR A 181 6.73 -19.41 10.17
N THR A 182 6.51 -18.14 10.52
CA THR A 182 6.46 -17.70 11.93
C THR A 182 5.11 -17.96 12.61
N SER A 183 4.10 -18.45 11.88
CA SER A 183 2.87 -18.92 12.48
C SER A 183 3.16 -20.23 13.23
N PRO A 184 3.03 -20.26 14.59
CA PRO A 184 3.32 -21.48 15.37
C PRO A 184 2.35 -22.57 14.94
N SER A 185 2.91 -23.63 14.34
CA SER A 185 2.14 -24.82 14.02
C SER A 185 1.79 -25.55 15.32
N PRO A 186 0.54 -26.01 15.52
CA PRO A 186 0.18 -26.85 16.67
C PRO A 186 0.95 -28.19 16.71
N ARG A 187 1.74 -28.50 15.67
CA ARG A 187 2.64 -29.67 15.59
C ARG A 187 4.10 -29.33 15.88
N ASP A 188 4.41 -28.09 16.30
CA ASP A 188 5.79 -27.74 16.64
C ASP A 188 6.18 -28.45 17.97
N PRO A 189 7.18 -29.35 17.95
CA PRO A 189 7.58 -30.14 19.14
C PRO A 189 8.17 -29.31 20.28
N LYS A 190 8.33 -28.00 20.10
CA LYS A 190 8.83 -27.10 21.13
C LYS A 190 7.73 -26.50 22.00
N THR A 191 6.46 -26.79 21.73
CA THR A 191 5.30 -26.26 22.48
C THR A 191 4.55 -27.34 23.28
N SER A 192 5.08 -28.58 23.36
CA SER A 192 4.55 -29.65 24.22
C SER A 192 5.35 -29.82 25.50
#